data_cee8c9b874b2bc834d2b52a4b3932270
#
_entry.id   cee8c9b874b2bc834d2b52a4b3932270
#
_cell.length_a   1.000
_cell.length_b   1.000
_cell.length_c   1.000
_cell.angle_alpha   90.00
_cell.angle_beta   90.00
_cell.angle_gamma   90.00
#
_symmetry.space_group_name_H-M   'P 1'
#
loop_
_entity.id
_entity.type
_entity.pdbx_description
1 polymer ?
#
loop_
_entity_poly.entity_id
_entity_poly.type
_entity_poly.pdbx_seq_one_letter_code
_entity_poly.pdbx_strand_id
1 'polypeptide(L)'
;MNELIKSGALKGNTEIRNAFSSQTGTAYAILPMYGLLDGEVLNYDGQNDITATTTTTYERGVVVTGRAKAWTEGDFAVDITGGVDFMDNVAQQVSEYFDGVDQDTLLAILEGIFNMTGTENKKFVDQHTYDITSIDDGMAGPATLNSAIQKAGGDNKSKFTMVIMHSTVATNLENLKLLGLFKADR
;
A
#
# COMPACT_ATOMS: atom_id res chain seq x y z
N MET A 1 0.30 7.82 -16.67
CA MET A 1 0.83 7.97 -15.28
C MET A 1 0.04 7.03 -14.40
N ASN A 2 0.74 6.16 -13.68
CA ASN A 2 0.16 5.08 -12.88
C ASN A 2 -0.83 5.62 -11.82
N GLU A 3 -2.06 5.13 -11.83
CA GLU A 3 -3.10 5.57 -10.87
C GLU A 3 -2.74 5.22 -9.41
N LEU A 4 -1.98 4.15 -9.18
CA LEU A 4 -1.46 3.80 -7.85
C LEU A 4 -0.46 4.84 -7.33
N ILE A 5 0.36 5.42 -8.21
CA ILE A 5 1.28 6.50 -7.85
C ILE A 5 0.51 7.80 -7.61
N LYS A 6 -0.47 8.13 -8.46
CA LYS A 6 -1.34 9.31 -8.29
C LYS A 6 -2.14 9.25 -6.98
N SER A 7 -2.66 8.08 -6.63
CA SER A 7 -3.41 7.87 -5.38
C SER A 7 -2.53 7.92 -4.13
N GLY A 8 -1.20 7.86 -4.30
CA GLY A 8 -0.25 7.77 -3.19
C GLY A 8 -0.14 6.37 -2.56
N ALA A 9 -0.74 5.33 -3.19
CA ALA A 9 -0.59 3.95 -2.78
C ALA A 9 0.87 3.48 -2.91
N LEU A 10 1.53 3.90 -3.98
CA LEU A 10 2.95 3.68 -4.22
C LEU A 10 3.70 5.01 -4.13
N LYS A 11 4.74 5.04 -3.32
CA LYS A 11 5.61 6.21 -3.14
C LYS A 11 7.07 5.82 -3.27
N GLY A 12 7.83 6.64 -3.99
CA GLY A 12 9.28 6.54 -3.97
C GLY A 12 9.84 6.90 -2.59
N ASN A 13 10.81 6.14 -2.10
CA ASN A 13 11.52 6.43 -0.86
C ASN A 13 13.01 6.62 -1.16
N THR A 14 13.52 7.83 -0.89
CA THR A 14 14.91 8.19 -1.14
C THR A 14 15.88 7.44 -0.22
N GLU A 15 15.49 7.18 1.03
CA GLU A 15 16.30 6.44 2.00
C GLU A 15 16.55 5.00 1.52
N ILE A 16 15.48 4.32 1.08
CA ILE A 16 15.57 2.97 0.49
C ILE A 16 16.45 3.00 -0.76
N ARG A 17 16.25 3.99 -1.64
CA ARG A 17 17.07 4.13 -2.86
C ARG A 17 18.54 4.32 -2.51
N ASN A 18 18.88 5.13 -1.53
CA ASN A 18 20.25 5.36 -1.10
C ASN A 18 20.87 4.11 -0.47
N ALA A 19 20.10 3.36 0.32
CA ALA A 19 20.57 2.10 0.91
C ALA A 19 20.98 1.08 -0.17
N PHE A 20 20.23 1.00 -1.27
CA PHE A 20 20.55 0.11 -2.39
C PHE A 20 21.60 0.67 -3.35
N SER A 21 21.77 1.98 -3.46
CA SER A 21 22.78 2.59 -4.34
C SER A 21 24.21 2.37 -3.86
N SER A 22 24.40 2.17 -2.55
CA SER A 22 25.70 1.89 -1.94
C SER A 22 26.04 0.40 -1.82
N GLN A 23 25.08 -0.49 -2.12
CA GLN A 23 25.24 -1.93 -2.03
C GLN A 23 25.46 -2.55 -3.41
N THR A 24 26.60 -3.20 -3.58
CA THR A 24 26.90 -3.99 -4.78
C THR A 24 26.57 -5.46 -4.51
N GLY A 25 25.55 -5.98 -5.22
CA GLY A 25 25.32 -7.42 -5.34
C GLY A 25 24.31 -8.07 -4.38
N THR A 26 23.55 -7.30 -3.58
CA THR A 26 22.48 -7.86 -2.73
C THR A 26 21.11 -7.25 -3.07
N ALA A 27 20.09 -8.11 -3.17
CA ALA A 27 18.70 -7.69 -3.34
C ALA A 27 17.99 -7.44 -1.99
N TYR A 28 18.72 -7.43 -0.88
CA TYR A 28 18.20 -7.30 0.47
C TYR A 28 18.99 -6.23 1.25
N ALA A 29 18.28 -5.31 1.88
CA ALA A 29 18.85 -4.30 2.75
C ALA A 29 18.13 -4.28 4.09
N ILE A 30 18.87 -3.99 5.17
CA ILE A 30 18.31 -3.78 6.50
C ILE A 30 18.36 -2.28 6.80
N LEU A 31 17.22 -1.71 7.17
CA LEU A 31 17.09 -0.31 7.57
C LEU A 31 16.75 -0.25 9.06
N PRO A 32 17.46 0.56 9.85
CA PRO A 32 17.10 0.77 11.25
C PRO A 32 15.81 1.60 11.34
N MET A 33 14.94 1.23 12.27
CA MET A 33 13.76 2.00 12.64
C MET A 33 13.82 2.31 14.13
N TYR A 34 13.39 3.50 14.50
CA TYR A 34 13.28 3.91 15.89
C TYR A 34 11.85 3.73 16.36
N GLY A 35 11.69 3.14 17.55
CA GLY A 35 10.41 3.07 18.24
C GLY A 35 9.94 4.45 18.71
N LEU A 36 8.67 4.56 19.00
CA LEU A 36 8.12 5.74 19.65
C LEU A 36 8.68 5.86 21.07
N LEU A 37 8.85 7.09 21.52
CA LEU A 37 9.17 7.34 22.92
C LEU A 37 7.99 6.90 23.78
N ASP A 38 8.24 6.08 24.78
CA ASP A 38 7.27 5.58 25.74
C ASP A 38 7.72 5.93 27.14
N GLY A 39 6.79 6.02 28.08
CA GLY A 39 7.06 6.31 29.49
C GLY A 39 6.02 7.26 30.10
N GLU A 40 5.83 7.11 31.39
CA GLU A 40 4.98 8.01 32.16
C GLU A 40 5.72 9.33 32.46
N VAL A 41 4.99 10.43 32.35
CA VAL A 41 5.51 11.75 32.73
C VAL A 41 5.59 11.83 34.24
N LEU A 42 6.78 12.11 34.76
CA LEU A 42 7.00 12.29 36.17
C LEU A 42 6.74 13.74 36.60
N ASN A 43 6.14 13.92 37.78
CA ASN A 43 6.10 15.24 38.41
C ASN A 43 7.47 15.62 38.90
N TYR A 44 8.05 16.69 38.36
CA TYR A 44 9.36 17.15 38.77
C TYR A 44 9.25 18.14 39.95
N ASP A 45 9.83 17.77 41.10
CA ASP A 45 9.83 18.56 42.32
C ASP A 45 11.10 19.40 42.51
N GLY A 46 12.08 19.31 41.61
CA GLY A 46 13.34 20.02 41.65
C GLY A 46 14.38 19.35 42.60
N GLN A 47 14.05 18.23 43.22
CA GLN A 47 14.94 17.56 44.21
C GLN A 47 15.31 16.11 43.83
N ASN A 48 14.44 15.44 43.11
CA ASN A 48 14.67 14.05 42.70
C ASN A 48 15.18 13.97 41.25
N ASP A 49 16.15 13.08 41.01
CA ASP A 49 16.68 12.82 39.68
C ASP A 49 15.61 12.15 38.78
N ILE A 50 15.55 12.60 37.51
CA ILE A 50 14.69 12.02 36.50
C ILE A 50 15.36 10.77 35.95
N THR A 51 14.67 9.63 36.02
CA THR A 51 15.12 8.39 35.38
C THR A 51 14.98 8.46 33.89
N ALA A 52 16.09 8.36 33.16
CA ALA A 52 16.07 8.33 31.70
C ALA A 52 15.57 6.96 31.19
N THR A 53 14.67 6.98 30.23
CA THR A 53 14.24 5.80 29.47
C THR A 53 14.96 5.75 28.12
N THR A 54 15.25 4.53 27.65
CA THR A 54 15.92 4.31 26.36
C THR A 54 14.89 4.10 25.25
N THR A 55 15.20 4.59 24.05
CA THR A 55 14.41 4.28 22.84
C THR A 55 14.72 2.87 22.37
N THR A 56 13.69 2.15 21.93
CA THR A 56 13.83 0.86 21.25
C THR A 56 14.16 1.09 19.77
N THR A 57 15.09 0.28 19.26
CA THR A 57 15.42 0.23 17.84
C THR A 57 14.93 -1.09 17.26
N TYR A 58 14.38 -1.02 16.06
CA TYR A 58 13.93 -2.17 15.29
C TYR A 58 14.64 -2.21 13.94
N GLU A 59 14.76 -3.39 13.38
CA GLU A 59 15.29 -3.59 12.05
C GLU A 59 14.14 -3.86 11.07
N ARG A 60 14.19 -3.18 9.92
CA ARG A 60 13.27 -3.41 8.82
C ARG A 60 14.02 -3.97 7.63
N GLY A 61 13.69 -5.19 7.22
CA GLY A 61 14.18 -5.78 6.00
C GLY A 61 13.45 -5.23 4.77
N VAL A 62 14.21 -4.89 3.75
CA VAL A 62 13.69 -4.45 2.44
C VAL A 62 14.26 -5.36 1.36
N VAL A 63 13.40 -5.88 0.50
CA VAL A 63 13.77 -6.75 -0.63
C VAL A 63 13.45 -6.04 -1.94
N VAL A 64 14.39 -6.09 -2.88
CA VAL A 64 14.16 -5.61 -4.25
C VAL A 64 13.78 -6.78 -5.13
N THR A 65 12.65 -6.67 -5.80
CA THR A 65 12.22 -7.62 -6.84
C THR A 65 12.21 -6.92 -8.19
N GLY A 66 12.89 -7.53 -9.19
CA GLY A 66 12.87 -7.04 -10.56
C GLY A 66 11.82 -7.76 -11.40
N ARG A 67 11.10 -7.04 -12.24
CA ARG A 67 10.20 -7.57 -13.25
C ARG A 67 10.66 -7.09 -14.61
N ALA A 68 10.70 -7.97 -15.58
CA ALA A 68 11.08 -7.65 -16.96
C ALA A 68 10.20 -8.41 -17.95
N LYS A 69 9.93 -7.76 -19.07
CA LYS A 69 9.27 -8.35 -20.22
C LYS A 69 9.89 -7.77 -21.48
N ALA A 70 10.03 -8.57 -22.51
CA ALA A 70 10.51 -8.15 -23.82
C ALA A 70 9.44 -8.42 -24.88
N TRP A 71 9.36 -7.51 -25.83
CA TRP A 71 8.51 -7.63 -27.02
C TRP A 71 9.40 -7.48 -28.24
N THR A 72 9.11 -8.24 -29.29
CA THR A 72 9.79 -8.16 -30.58
C THR A 72 8.79 -7.98 -31.68
N GLU A 73 9.15 -7.22 -32.68
CA GLU A 73 8.41 -7.03 -33.91
C GLU A 73 9.19 -7.63 -35.09
N GLY A 74 8.49 -8.14 -36.09
CA GLY A 74 9.09 -8.53 -37.36
C GLY A 74 9.13 -7.34 -38.31
N ASP A 75 10.26 -7.11 -39.00
CA ASP A 75 10.49 -6.01 -39.96
C ASP A 75 9.39 -5.91 -41.02
N PHE A 76 8.75 -7.03 -41.34
CA PHE A 76 7.67 -7.10 -42.36
C PHE A 76 6.38 -6.41 -41.92
N ALA A 77 6.14 -6.20 -40.64
CA ALA A 77 4.91 -5.59 -40.13
C ALA A 77 4.82 -4.09 -40.50
N VAL A 78 5.93 -3.39 -40.52
CA VAL A 78 6.03 -1.95 -40.89
C VAL A 78 5.69 -1.75 -42.36
N ASP A 79 6.15 -2.63 -43.23
CA ASP A 79 5.90 -2.54 -44.68
C ASP A 79 4.42 -2.75 -45.07
N ILE A 80 3.72 -3.63 -44.34
CA ILE A 80 2.30 -3.91 -44.56
C ILE A 80 1.38 -2.80 -44.05
N THR A 81 1.74 -2.18 -42.92
CA THR A 81 0.92 -1.18 -42.22
C THR A 81 1.05 0.23 -42.81
N GLY A 82 1.81 0.39 -43.89
CA GLY A 82 1.99 1.68 -44.56
C GLY A 82 2.84 2.69 -43.82
N GLY A 83 3.81 2.18 -43.01
CA GLY A 83 4.79 3.01 -42.31
C GLY A 83 4.35 3.49 -40.93
N VAL A 84 3.29 2.91 -40.33
CA VAL A 84 2.96 3.15 -38.93
C VAL A 84 3.99 2.44 -38.07
N ASP A 85 4.71 3.19 -37.24
CA ASP A 85 5.69 2.64 -36.32
C ASP A 85 4.98 1.88 -35.20
N PHE A 86 5.07 0.56 -35.28
CA PHE A 86 4.51 -0.34 -34.26
C PHE A 86 5.20 -0.17 -32.90
N MET A 87 6.50 0.15 -32.90
CA MET A 87 7.27 0.31 -31.66
C MET A 87 6.80 1.52 -30.86
N ASP A 88 6.35 2.60 -31.51
CA ASP A 88 5.74 3.73 -30.81
C ASP A 88 4.45 3.32 -30.10
N ASN A 89 3.64 2.48 -30.74
CA ASN A 89 2.42 1.93 -30.12
C ASN A 89 2.75 1.00 -28.96
N VAL A 90 3.74 0.13 -29.11
CA VAL A 90 4.25 -0.74 -28.03
C VAL A 90 4.74 0.09 -26.85
N ALA A 91 5.48 1.18 -27.10
CA ALA A 91 5.96 2.05 -26.03
C ALA A 91 4.84 2.65 -25.17
N GLN A 92 3.71 3.01 -25.78
CA GLN A 92 2.53 3.48 -25.07
C GLN A 92 1.89 2.36 -24.24
N GLN A 93 1.77 1.16 -24.79
CA GLN A 93 1.16 0.01 -24.12
C GLN A 93 2.03 -0.57 -22.99
N VAL A 94 3.35 -0.42 -23.08
CA VAL A 94 4.29 -0.88 -22.02
C VAL A 94 3.99 -0.25 -20.67
N SER A 95 3.66 1.05 -20.64
CA SER A 95 3.33 1.72 -19.39
C SER A 95 2.06 1.14 -18.77
N GLU A 96 1.01 0.92 -19.56
CA GLU A 96 -0.24 0.33 -19.08
C GLU A 96 -0.05 -1.11 -18.61
N TYR A 97 0.78 -1.89 -19.32
CA TYR A 97 1.11 -3.25 -18.94
C TYR A 97 1.79 -3.30 -17.56
N PHE A 98 2.81 -2.47 -17.33
CA PHE A 98 3.50 -2.44 -16.04
C PHE A 98 2.64 -1.84 -14.92
N ASP A 99 1.73 -0.92 -15.23
CA ASP A 99 0.74 -0.44 -14.27
C ASP A 99 -0.15 -1.60 -13.77
N GLY A 100 -0.55 -2.51 -14.66
CA GLY A 100 -1.27 -3.73 -14.29
C GLY A 100 -0.42 -4.67 -13.42
N VAL A 101 0.84 -4.90 -13.81
CA VAL A 101 1.77 -5.75 -13.03
C VAL A 101 2.02 -5.19 -11.63
N ASP A 102 2.13 -3.87 -11.49
CA ASP A 102 2.30 -3.20 -10.19
C ASP A 102 1.05 -3.36 -9.32
N GLN A 103 -0.14 -3.23 -9.91
CA GLN A 103 -1.40 -3.47 -9.21
C GLN A 103 -1.52 -4.91 -8.71
N ASP A 104 -1.26 -5.89 -9.57
CA ASP A 104 -1.31 -7.32 -9.22
C ASP A 104 -0.30 -7.64 -8.12
N THR A 105 0.90 -7.05 -8.20
CA THR A 105 1.94 -7.22 -7.18
C THR A 105 1.50 -6.65 -5.84
N LEU A 106 0.89 -5.45 -5.82
CA LEU A 106 0.37 -4.84 -4.61
C LEU A 106 -0.74 -5.69 -3.97
N LEU A 107 -1.68 -6.17 -4.79
CA LEU A 107 -2.76 -7.03 -4.30
C LEU A 107 -2.23 -8.36 -3.74
N ALA A 108 -1.25 -8.97 -4.41
CA ALA A 108 -0.62 -10.20 -3.92
C ALA A 108 0.12 -9.99 -2.59
N ILE A 109 0.78 -8.84 -2.40
CA ILE A 109 1.42 -8.48 -1.12
C ILE A 109 0.37 -8.32 -0.02
N LEU A 110 -0.72 -7.61 -0.29
CA LEU A 110 -1.81 -7.44 0.68
C LEU A 110 -2.45 -8.78 1.04
N GLU A 111 -2.73 -9.62 0.05
CA GLU A 111 -3.23 -10.98 0.29
C GLU A 111 -2.27 -11.79 1.16
N GLY A 112 -0.98 -11.74 0.88
CA GLY A 112 0.05 -12.39 1.69
C GLY A 112 0.07 -11.91 3.14
N ILE A 113 -0.09 -10.61 3.37
CA ILE A 113 -0.15 -10.02 4.72
C ILE A 113 -1.38 -10.53 5.48
N PHE A 114 -2.56 -10.51 4.87
CA PHE A 114 -3.79 -10.95 5.53
C PHE A 114 -3.89 -12.47 5.69
N ASN A 115 -3.13 -13.24 4.93
CA ASN A 115 -3.03 -14.71 5.05
C ASN A 115 -1.87 -15.18 5.95
N MET A 116 -1.19 -14.26 6.65
CA MET A 116 -0.10 -14.65 7.55
C MET A 116 -0.56 -15.62 8.63
N THR A 117 0.26 -16.64 8.88
CA THR A 117 0.06 -17.66 9.92
C THR A 117 1.07 -17.47 11.05
N GLY A 118 0.78 -18.01 12.22
CA GLY A 118 1.60 -17.86 13.42
C GLY A 118 0.96 -16.92 14.45
N THR A 119 1.25 -17.14 15.72
CA THR A 119 0.52 -16.51 16.83
C THR A 119 0.60 -14.98 16.79
N GLU A 120 1.79 -14.41 16.63
CA GLU A 120 1.97 -12.96 16.64
C GLU A 120 1.48 -12.32 15.33
N ASN A 121 1.73 -12.96 14.20
CA ASN A 121 1.23 -12.51 12.91
C ASN A 121 -0.30 -12.50 12.88
N LYS A 122 -0.93 -13.53 13.45
CA LYS A 122 -2.39 -13.60 13.51
C LYS A 122 -2.98 -12.50 14.38
N LYS A 123 -2.35 -12.16 15.51
CA LYS A 123 -2.77 -10.99 16.32
C LYS A 123 -2.77 -9.71 15.48
N PHE A 124 -1.71 -9.50 14.67
CA PHE A 124 -1.65 -8.35 13.78
C PHE A 124 -2.81 -8.35 12.77
N VAL A 125 -3.06 -9.48 12.10
CA VAL A 125 -4.16 -9.62 11.15
C VAL A 125 -5.51 -9.35 11.82
N ASP A 126 -5.78 -9.96 12.98
CA ASP A 126 -7.03 -9.80 13.72
C ASP A 126 -7.28 -8.34 14.17
N GLN A 127 -6.21 -7.63 14.55
CA GLN A 127 -6.30 -6.21 14.91
C GLN A 127 -6.59 -5.30 13.71
N HIS A 128 -6.16 -5.70 12.50
CA HIS A 128 -6.33 -4.92 11.28
C HIS A 128 -7.49 -5.41 10.41
N THR A 129 -8.26 -6.38 10.88
CA THR A 129 -9.43 -6.92 10.18
C THR A 129 -10.73 -6.50 10.89
N TYR A 130 -11.65 -5.94 10.13
CA TYR A 130 -13.03 -5.71 10.57
C TYR A 130 -13.93 -6.75 9.90
N ASP A 131 -14.22 -7.82 10.64
CA ASP A 131 -15.04 -8.93 10.16
C ASP A 131 -16.53 -8.54 10.20
N ILE A 132 -17.18 -8.63 9.05
CA ILE A 132 -18.61 -8.34 8.86
C ILE A 132 -19.43 -9.59 8.49
N THR A 133 -18.83 -10.77 8.51
CA THR A 133 -19.51 -12.01 8.10
C THR A 133 -20.75 -12.32 8.92
N SER A 134 -20.82 -11.86 10.16
CA SER A 134 -21.97 -11.98 11.05
C SER A 134 -22.85 -10.73 11.11
N ILE A 135 -22.52 -9.69 10.33
CA ILE A 135 -23.25 -8.41 10.30
C ILE A 135 -23.79 -8.22 8.88
N ASP A 136 -25.07 -7.84 8.77
CA ASP A 136 -25.71 -7.51 7.48
C ASP A 136 -25.53 -8.60 6.39
N ASP A 137 -25.63 -9.87 6.76
CA ASP A 137 -25.41 -11.02 5.87
C ASP A 137 -24.01 -11.02 5.18
N GLY A 138 -23.03 -10.40 5.80
CA GLY A 138 -21.66 -10.29 5.26
C GLY A 138 -21.50 -9.29 4.12
N MET A 139 -22.53 -8.48 3.84
CA MET A 139 -22.47 -7.48 2.78
C MET A 139 -22.01 -6.12 3.28
N ALA A 140 -21.18 -5.43 2.49
CA ALA A 140 -20.77 -4.07 2.79
C ALA A 140 -21.99 -3.12 2.67
N GLY A 141 -22.45 -2.62 3.80
CA GLY A 141 -23.59 -1.70 3.92
C GLY A 141 -23.18 -0.25 4.14
N PRO A 142 -24.17 0.64 4.33
CA PRO A 142 -23.95 2.08 4.49
C PRO A 142 -23.00 2.47 5.63
N ALA A 143 -23.03 1.72 6.72
CA ALA A 143 -22.25 2.00 7.92
C ALA A 143 -20.90 1.25 7.96
N THR A 144 -20.69 0.24 7.11
CA THR A 144 -19.55 -0.68 7.19
C THR A 144 -18.21 0.03 7.14
N LEU A 145 -18.03 0.91 6.15
CA LEU A 145 -16.77 1.63 5.96
C LEU A 145 -16.49 2.57 7.13
N ASN A 146 -17.51 3.32 7.57
CA ASN A 146 -17.37 4.24 8.70
C ASN A 146 -17.09 3.51 10.02
N SER A 147 -17.69 2.35 10.23
CA SER A 147 -17.45 1.50 11.41
C SER A 147 -16.04 0.89 11.39
N ALA A 148 -15.56 0.45 10.22
CA ALA A 148 -14.21 -0.04 10.06
C ALA A 148 -13.17 1.05 10.36
N ILE A 149 -13.36 2.25 9.84
CA ILE A 149 -12.49 3.41 10.10
C ILE A 149 -12.53 3.79 11.59
N GLN A 150 -13.70 3.77 12.22
CA GLN A 150 -13.84 4.04 13.65
C GLN A 150 -13.10 3.00 14.50
N LYS A 151 -13.22 1.72 14.17
CA LYS A 151 -12.50 0.64 14.86
C LYS A 151 -10.98 0.80 14.75
N ALA A 152 -10.49 1.22 13.58
CA ALA A 152 -9.06 1.33 13.30
C ALA A 152 -8.42 2.62 13.83
N GLY A 153 -9.12 3.74 13.76
CA GLY A 153 -8.56 5.08 14.04
C GLY A 153 -9.21 5.84 15.18
N GLY A 154 -10.29 5.31 15.78
CA GLY A 154 -11.08 6.02 16.79
C GLY A 154 -11.57 7.36 16.25
N ASP A 155 -11.27 8.44 16.97
CA ASP A 155 -11.66 9.79 16.57
C ASP A 155 -10.86 10.38 15.41
N ASN A 156 -9.68 9.78 15.09
CA ASN A 156 -8.79 10.29 14.07
C ASN A 156 -9.01 9.63 12.70
N LYS A 157 -10.21 9.85 12.15
CA LYS A 157 -10.64 9.28 10.86
C LYS A 157 -9.91 9.87 9.66
N SER A 158 -9.34 11.07 9.77
CA SER A 158 -8.64 11.76 8.69
C SER A 158 -7.32 11.10 8.25
N LYS A 159 -6.83 10.12 9.01
CA LYS A 159 -5.65 9.33 8.62
C LYS A 159 -5.90 8.44 7.41
N PHE A 160 -7.15 8.08 7.15
CA PHE A 160 -7.51 7.20 6.04
C PHE A 160 -7.87 8.03 4.82
N THR A 161 -6.99 8.02 3.84
CA THR A 161 -7.11 8.85 2.61
C THR A 161 -7.41 8.03 1.37
N MET A 162 -7.37 6.69 1.46
CA MET A 162 -7.54 5.81 0.31
C MET A 162 -8.30 4.55 0.71
N VAL A 163 -9.14 4.07 -0.19
CA VAL A 163 -9.85 2.78 -0.07
C VAL A 163 -9.61 1.98 -1.34
N ILE A 164 -9.26 0.70 -1.19
CA ILE A 164 -9.14 -0.26 -2.29
C ILE A 164 -10.31 -1.22 -2.15
N MET A 165 -11.14 -1.35 -3.19
CA MET A 165 -12.29 -2.24 -3.17
C MET A 165 -12.56 -2.80 -4.57
N HIS A 166 -13.27 -3.93 -4.61
CA HIS A 166 -13.73 -4.50 -5.89
C HIS A 166 -14.80 -3.61 -6.53
N SER A 167 -14.82 -3.52 -7.87
CA SER A 167 -15.75 -2.67 -8.62
C SER A 167 -17.23 -2.93 -8.30
N THR A 168 -17.60 -4.19 -8.05
CA THR A 168 -18.98 -4.53 -7.65
C THR A 168 -19.38 -3.88 -6.32
N VAL A 169 -18.46 -3.85 -5.34
CA VAL A 169 -18.70 -3.19 -4.06
C VAL A 169 -18.82 -1.68 -4.25
N ALA A 170 -17.96 -1.10 -5.08
CA ALA A 170 -18.03 0.32 -5.43
C ALA A 170 -19.38 0.67 -6.07
N THR A 171 -19.83 -0.11 -7.06
CA THR A 171 -21.14 0.08 -7.69
C THR A 171 -22.30 -0.01 -6.69
N ASN A 172 -22.25 -0.97 -5.77
CA ASN A 172 -23.29 -1.08 -4.74
C ASN A 172 -23.33 0.15 -3.82
N LEU A 173 -22.18 0.66 -3.42
CA LEU A 173 -22.10 1.88 -2.62
C LEU A 173 -22.54 3.13 -3.40
N GLU A 174 -22.26 3.21 -4.70
CA GLU A 174 -22.77 4.27 -5.60
C GLU A 174 -24.29 4.23 -5.70
N ASN A 175 -24.88 3.05 -5.86
CA ASN A 175 -26.33 2.88 -5.91
C ASN A 175 -27.00 3.33 -4.60
N LEU A 176 -26.30 3.14 -3.47
CA LEU A 176 -26.74 3.64 -2.17
C LEU A 176 -26.47 5.14 -1.98
N LYS A 177 -25.90 5.83 -2.99
CA LYS A 177 -25.51 7.25 -2.97
C LYS A 177 -24.48 7.61 -1.89
N LEU A 178 -23.67 6.64 -1.47
CA LEU A 178 -22.68 6.80 -0.40
C LEU A 178 -21.30 7.25 -0.94
N LEU A 179 -20.97 6.95 -2.19
CA LEU A 179 -19.71 7.33 -2.81
C LEU A 179 -19.66 8.79 -3.30
N GLY A 180 -20.76 9.52 -3.26
CA GLY A 180 -20.77 10.97 -3.53
C GLY A 180 -19.89 11.79 -2.56
N LEU A 181 -19.56 11.23 -1.41
CA LEU A 181 -18.66 11.82 -0.41
C LEU A 181 -17.17 11.60 -0.71
N PHE A 182 -16.84 10.72 -1.66
CA PHE A 182 -15.45 10.33 -1.99
C PHE A 182 -15.05 10.68 -3.42
N LYS A 183 -15.82 11.52 -4.12
CA LYS A 183 -15.33 12.07 -5.39
C LYS A 183 -14.11 12.92 -5.09
N ALA A 184 -12.93 12.38 -5.37
CA ALA A 184 -11.74 13.19 -5.51
C ALA A 184 -12.04 14.26 -6.59
N ASP A 185 -11.88 15.52 -6.24
CA ASP A 185 -11.89 16.60 -7.24
C ASP A 185 -10.86 16.24 -8.33
N ARG A 186 -11.34 16.14 -9.56
CA ARG A 186 -10.52 15.92 -10.75
C ARG A 186 -9.80 17.19 -11.12
#